data_e8e8b57c9ad9713d92be8bf5d1d9b7bf
#
_entry.id   e8e8b57c9ad9713d92be8bf5d1d9b7bf
#
_cell.length_a   1.000
_cell.length_b   1.000
_cell.length_c   1.000
_cell.angle_alpha   90.00
_cell.angle_beta   90.00
_cell.angle_gamma   90.00
#
_symmetry.space_group_name_H-M   'P 1'
#
loop_
_entity.id
_entity.type
_entity.pdbx_description
1 polymer ?
#
loop_
_entity_poly.entity_id
_entity_poly.type
_entity_poly.pdbx_seq_one_letter_code
_entity_poly.pdbx_strand_id
1 'polypeptide(L)'
;AGRPVPLVAGNDGNYGGVGEAQRVRGDSRATVLMLAPGSGLGVAYVDANGLPLEGDTLNGMEGGHMPAILQLLGGMKPLRCGCGRDWGCIEPYTTISGLPQLLEEFLPKHPTHPFHASSAPIKEKAFSLRTLAQKGDPLAVDIFNFQARALGLHLASLLVAVDAEYVVIGGGLIDPEATTPEFRERYLRIIRESALPYLWPQQRAKLKVLPASLGELSQAIGAALVALYTARARG
;
A
#
# COMPACT_ATOMS: atom_id res chain seq x y z
N ALA A 1 13.66 20.56 -36.24
CA ALA A 1 12.99 21.15 -35.10
C ALA A 1 11.51 21.31 -35.46
N GLY A 2 10.57 21.07 -34.58
CA GLY A 2 9.14 21.36 -34.83
C GLY A 2 8.19 20.17 -34.79
N ARG A 3 8.64 18.95 -34.43
CA ARG A 3 7.68 17.86 -34.16
C ARG A 3 7.10 18.05 -32.74
N PRO A 4 5.75 18.05 -32.60
CA PRO A 4 5.14 18.08 -31.28
C PRO A 4 5.60 16.86 -30.48
N VAL A 5 6.13 17.09 -29.31
CA VAL A 5 6.46 16.01 -28.35
C VAL A 5 5.16 15.64 -27.64
N PRO A 6 4.72 14.37 -27.66
CA PRO A 6 3.54 13.97 -26.91
C PRO A 6 3.76 14.19 -25.41
N LEU A 7 2.83 14.89 -24.77
CA LEU A 7 2.79 15.07 -23.32
C LEU A 7 1.80 14.05 -22.74
N VAL A 8 2.23 13.39 -21.66
CA VAL A 8 1.40 12.49 -20.87
C VAL A 8 1.45 12.97 -19.42
N ALA A 9 0.30 13.11 -18.80
CA ALA A 9 0.15 13.44 -17.39
C ALA A 9 -0.71 12.37 -16.71
N GLY A 10 -0.45 12.06 -15.46
CA GLY A 10 -1.20 11.08 -14.68
C GLY A 10 -0.83 11.14 -13.21
N ASN A 11 -1.42 10.25 -12.42
CA ASN A 11 -1.18 10.15 -10.99
C ASN A 11 0.22 9.57 -10.71
N ASP A 12 0.95 10.14 -9.75
CA ASP A 12 2.31 9.73 -9.38
C ASP A 12 2.36 8.29 -8.81
N GLY A 13 1.35 7.89 -8.04
CA GLY A 13 1.20 6.52 -7.52
C GLY A 13 1.01 5.51 -8.65
N ASN A 14 0.18 5.84 -9.65
CA ASN A 14 0.00 5.02 -10.85
C ASN A 14 1.30 4.85 -11.63
N TYR A 15 2.05 5.92 -11.80
CA TYR A 15 3.34 5.85 -12.50
C TYR A 15 4.40 5.09 -11.69
N GLY A 16 4.41 5.23 -10.36
CA GLY A 16 5.23 4.38 -9.51
C GLY A 16 4.92 2.89 -9.71
N GLY A 17 3.62 2.56 -9.81
CA GLY A 17 3.16 1.21 -10.14
C GLY A 17 3.67 0.70 -11.48
N VAL A 18 3.69 1.52 -12.53
CA VAL A 18 4.23 1.15 -13.86
C VAL A 18 5.73 0.86 -13.79
N GLY A 19 6.50 1.67 -13.07
CA GLY A 19 7.93 1.44 -12.85
C GLY A 19 8.22 0.09 -12.20
N GLU A 20 7.57 -0.18 -11.07
CA GLU A 20 7.70 -1.46 -10.36
C GLU A 20 7.16 -2.64 -11.18
N ALA A 21 6.06 -2.45 -11.90
CA ALA A 21 5.50 -3.49 -12.77
C ALA A 21 6.50 -3.92 -13.84
N GLN A 22 7.16 -3.00 -14.53
CA GLN A 22 8.19 -3.31 -15.51
C GLN A 22 9.34 -4.09 -14.86
N ARG A 23 9.72 -3.74 -13.64
CA ARG A 23 10.80 -4.40 -12.90
C ARG A 23 10.49 -5.86 -12.58
N VAL A 24 9.24 -6.17 -12.12
CA VAL A 24 8.87 -7.51 -11.66
C VAL A 24 8.41 -8.44 -12.78
N ARG A 25 7.80 -7.92 -13.84
CA ARG A 25 7.26 -8.72 -14.94
C ARG A 25 8.21 -8.83 -16.14
N GLY A 26 9.17 -7.91 -16.30
CA GLY A 26 10.01 -7.83 -17.49
C GLY A 26 9.15 -7.68 -18.76
N ASP A 27 9.43 -8.50 -19.77
CA ASP A 27 8.71 -8.51 -21.04
C ASP A 27 7.43 -9.37 -21.04
N SER A 28 7.08 -9.98 -19.89
CA SER A 28 5.84 -10.76 -19.79
C SER A 28 4.61 -9.85 -19.81
N ARG A 29 3.46 -10.44 -20.14
CA ARG A 29 2.16 -9.75 -20.12
C ARG A 29 1.41 -9.89 -18.78
N ALA A 30 2.13 -10.31 -17.72
CA ALA A 30 1.53 -10.42 -16.40
C ALA A 30 1.03 -9.06 -15.90
N THR A 31 -0.13 -9.07 -15.28
CA THR A 31 -0.71 -7.88 -14.65
C THR A 31 -0.13 -7.69 -13.24
N VAL A 32 -0.01 -6.45 -12.81
CA VAL A 32 0.63 -6.09 -11.54
C VAL A 32 -0.28 -5.16 -10.74
N LEU A 33 -0.48 -5.49 -9.48
CA LEU A 33 -1.14 -4.64 -8.50
C LEU A 33 -0.09 -4.14 -7.51
N MET A 34 0.05 -2.83 -7.34
CA MET A 34 0.94 -2.22 -6.35
C MET A 34 0.12 -1.59 -5.23
N LEU A 35 0.55 -1.81 -3.99
CA LEU A 35 0.08 -1.09 -2.80
C LEU A 35 1.28 -0.45 -2.11
N ALA A 36 1.20 0.85 -1.87
CA ALA A 36 2.29 1.65 -1.31
C ALA A 36 1.84 2.37 -0.03
N PRO A 37 1.78 1.67 1.13
CA PRO A 37 1.50 2.31 2.40
C PRO A 37 2.66 3.23 2.83
N GLY A 38 2.37 4.51 2.88
CA GLY A 38 3.26 5.58 3.31
C GLY A 38 2.52 6.56 4.22
N SER A 39 2.58 7.86 3.94
CA SER A 39 1.71 8.88 4.55
C SER A 39 0.24 8.64 4.17
N GLY A 40 -0.03 8.29 2.92
CA GLY A 40 -1.29 7.77 2.40
C GLY A 40 -1.13 6.35 1.88
N LEU A 41 -2.18 5.75 1.33
CA LEU A 41 -2.15 4.45 0.66
C LEU A 41 -2.29 4.64 -0.85
N GLY A 42 -1.15 4.66 -1.56
CA GLY A 42 -1.13 4.58 -3.02
C GLY A 42 -1.50 3.16 -3.48
N VAL A 43 -2.35 3.09 -4.50
CA VAL A 43 -2.68 1.83 -5.17
C VAL A 43 -2.57 2.04 -6.67
N ALA A 44 -1.97 1.09 -7.38
CA ALA A 44 -1.89 1.11 -8.84
C ALA A 44 -2.14 -0.28 -9.39
N TYR A 45 -2.88 -0.37 -10.48
CA TYR A 45 -3.01 -1.58 -11.27
C TYR A 45 -2.43 -1.34 -12.66
N VAL A 46 -1.56 -2.22 -13.09
CA VAL A 46 -0.90 -2.16 -14.41
C VAL A 46 -1.37 -3.36 -15.23
N ASP A 47 -1.94 -3.06 -16.38
CA ASP A 47 -2.52 -4.06 -17.28
C ASP A 47 -1.46 -4.89 -18.04
N ALA A 48 -1.92 -5.82 -18.85
CA ALA A 48 -1.06 -6.66 -19.68
C ALA A 48 -0.28 -5.89 -20.76
N ASN A 49 -0.65 -4.67 -21.07
CA ASN A 49 0.05 -3.80 -22.02
C ASN A 49 1.07 -2.88 -21.35
N GLY A 50 1.09 -2.85 -20.01
CA GLY A 50 1.99 -2.02 -19.23
C GLY A 50 1.44 -0.63 -18.91
N LEU A 51 0.15 -0.44 -19.10
CA LEU A 51 -0.51 0.83 -18.83
C LEU A 51 -1.24 0.79 -17.49
N PRO A 52 -1.24 1.90 -16.73
CA PRO A 52 -1.96 1.99 -15.48
C PRO A 52 -3.48 2.11 -15.74
N LEU A 53 -4.27 1.62 -14.80
CA LEU A 53 -5.71 1.85 -14.78
C LEU A 53 -6.00 3.23 -14.18
N GLU A 54 -6.20 4.24 -15.03
CA GLU A 54 -6.44 5.61 -14.60
C GLU A 54 -7.92 6.03 -14.63
N GLY A 55 -8.74 5.35 -15.46
CA GLY A 55 -10.14 5.70 -15.67
C GLY A 55 -10.33 7.03 -16.40
N ASP A 56 -11.59 7.40 -16.65
CA ASP A 56 -11.94 8.59 -17.44
C ASP A 56 -11.62 9.91 -16.73
N THR A 57 -11.57 9.89 -15.40
CA THR A 57 -11.34 11.08 -14.56
C THR A 57 -9.91 11.15 -14.00
N LEU A 58 -9.04 10.22 -14.38
CA LEU A 58 -7.69 10.03 -13.87
C LEU A 58 -7.63 9.73 -12.35
N ASN A 59 -8.75 9.39 -11.73
CA ASN A 59 -8.86 8.96 -10.34
C ASN A 59 -8.94 7.44 -10.19
N GLY A 60 -8.56 6.70 -11.22
CA GLY A 60 -8.50 5.24 -11.16
C GLY A 60 -7.52 4.77 -10.09
N MET A 61 -7.90 3.70 -9.39
CA MET A 61 -7.10 3.07 -8.34
C MET A 61 -6.86 3.93 -7.08
N GLU A 62 -7.73 4.89 -6.76
CA GLU A 62 -7.78 5.54 -5.45
C GLU A 62 -8.23 4.54 -4.35
N GLY A 63 -7.59 3.36 -4.35
CA GLY A 63 -7.94 2.22 -3.51
C GLY A 63 -7.79 2.47 -2.01
N GLY A 64 -6.93 3.42 -1.61
CA GLY A 64 -6.81 3.85 -0.22
C GLY A 64 -8.10 4.43 0.36
N HIS A 65 -8.96 4.94 -0.52
CA HIS A 65 -10.24 5.52 -0.12
C HIS A 65 -11.44 4.57 -0.24
N MET A 66 -11.22 3.30 -0.58
CA MET A 66 -12.25 2.26 -0.47
C MET A 66 -12.56 1.94 0.99
N PRO A 67 -13.80 1.53 1.33
CA PRO A 67 -14.16 1.14 2.69
C PRO A 67 -13.35 -0.04 3.22
N ALA A 68 -12.92 0.03 4.48
CA ALA A 68 -12.33 -1.09 5.20
C ALA A 68 -13.40 -2.13 5.59
N ILE A 69 -13.05 -3.40 5.63
CA ILE A 69 -13.94 -4.47 6.11
C ILE A 69 -13.85 -4.53 7.64
N LEU A 70 -14.51 -3.58 8.32
CA LEU A 70 -14.38 -3.35 9.76
C LEU A 70 -14.74 -4.59 10.60
N GLN A 71 -15.69 -5.41 10.14
CA GLN A 71 -16.08 -6.65 10.82
C GLN A 71 -14.90 -7.63 10.94
N LEU A 72 -14.09 -7.75 9.90
CA LEU A 72 -12.90 -8.60 9.91
C LEU A 72 -11.71 -7.95 10.66
N LEU A 73 -11.80 -6.67 10.95
CA LEU A 73 -10.83 -5.90 11.75
C LEU A 73 -11.25 -5.77 13.23
N GLY A 74 -12.11 -6.67 13.71
CA GLY A 74 -12.53 -6.69 15.11
C GLY A 74 -13.67 -5.74 15.44
N GLY A 75 -14.40 -5.24 14.44
CA GLY A 75 -15.54 -4.35 14.63
C GLY A 75 -15.14 -2.94 15.11
N MET A 76 -13.96 -2.48 14.75
CA MET A 76 -13.49 -1.13 15.08
C MET A 76 -14.44 -0.06 14.53
N LYS A 77 -14.51 1.07 15.22
CA LYS A 77 -15.20 2.25 14.70
C LYS A 77 -14.47 2.79 13.47
N PRO A 78 -15.20 3.44 12.53
CA PRO A 78 -14.58 4.14 11.42
C PRO A 78 -13.55 5.17 11.91
N LEU A 79 -12.31 5.03 11.44
CA LEU A 79 -11.26 6.02 11.65
C LEU A 79 -11.43 7.18 10.66
N ARG A 80 -10.99 8.38 11.05
CA ARG A 80 -11.07 9.56 10.20
C ARG A 80 -10.03 9.48 9.10
N CYS A 81 -10.47 9.62 7.84
CA CYS A 81 -9.60 9.75 6.69
C CYS A 81 -9.42 11.22 6.29
N GLY A 82 -8.21 11.58 5.84
CA GLY A 82 -7.90 12.92 5.35
C GLY A 82 -8.75 13.40 4.17
N CYS A 83 -9.38 12.47 3.43
CA CYS A 83 -10.28 12.80 2.32
C CYS A 83 -11.64 13.36 2.75
N GLY A 84 -11.95 13.36 4.05
CA GLY A 84 -13.21 13.89 4.61
C GLY A 84 -14.43 12.96 4.48
N ARG A 85 -14.31 11.78 3.84
CA ARG A 85 -15.41 10.80 3.79
C ARG A 85 -15.54 10.06 5.12
N ASP A 86 -16.76 9.72 5.49
CA ASP A 86 -17.12 9.09 6.77
C ASP A 86 -17.39 7.56 6.67
N TRP A 87 -17.26 6.98 5.49
CA TRP A 87 -17.56 5.57 5.24
C TRP A 87 -16.48 4.58 5.70
N GLY A 88 -15.42 5.05 6.39
CA GLY A 88 -14.36 4.18 6.93
C GLY A 88 -13.34 3.76 5.87
N CYS A 89 -12.73 4.72 5.17
CA CYS A 89 -11.64 4.43 4.23
C CYS A 89 -10.58 3.52 4.83
N ILE A 90 -9.99 2.63 4.02
CA ILE A 90 -8.92 1.71 4.48
C ILE A 90 -7.61 2.44 4.82
N GLU A 91 -7.36 3.60 4.26
CA GLU A 91 -6.11 4.35 4.39
C GLU A 91 -5.65 4.56 5.84
N PRO A 92 -6.45 5.09 6.80
CA PRO A 92 -5.99 5.28 8.17
C PRO A 92 -5.67 3.98 8.91
N TYR A 93 -6.14 2.83 8.43
CA TYR A 93 -5.83 1.53 9.03
C TYR A 93 -4.51 0.93 8.53
N THR A 94 -3.88 1.50 7.49
CA THR A 94 -2.76 0.90 6.77
C THR A 94 -1.57 1.83 6.59
N THR A 95 -1.64 3.08 7.07
CA THR A 95 -0.66 4.12 6.77
C THR A 95 -0.04 4.75 8.02
N ILE A 96 1.05 5.50 7.80
CA ILE A 96 1.74 6.25 8.87
C ILE A 96 0.83 7.33 9.44
N SER A 97 0.03 8.02 8.61
CA SER A 97 -0.90 9.06 9.05
C SER A 97 -2.01 8.53 9.97
N GLY A 98 -2.34 7.25 9.88
CA GLY A 98 -3.32 6.60 10.74
C GLY A 98 -2.77 6.15 12.11
N LEU A 99 -1.44 6.08 12.28
CA LEU A 99 -0.83 5.59 13.51
C LEU A 99 -1.29 6.32 14.79
N PRO A 100 -1.50 7.65 14.82
CA PRO A 100 -2.04 8.30 16.01
C PRO A 100 -3.39 7.73 16.44
N GLN A 101 -4.33 7.54 15.52
CA GLN A 101 -5.66 7.00 15.80
C GLN A 101 -5.57 5.52 16.22
N LEU A 102 -4.73 4.74 15.56
CA LEU A 102 -4.49 3.34 15.95
C LEU A 102 -3.84 3.25 17.33
N LEU A 103 -2.92 4.15 17.67
CA LEU A 103 -2.33 4.19 19.00
C LEU A 103 -3.39 4.47 20.08
N GLU A 104 -4.33 5.38 19.85
CA GLU A 104 -5.46 5.63 20.76
C GLU A 104 -6.32 4.39 20.98
N GLU A 105 -6.54 3.58 19.94
CA GLU A 105 -7.34 2.35 20.00
C GLU A 105 -6.60 1.16 20.65
N PHE A 106 -5.28 1.10 20.49
CA PHE A 106 -4.48 -0.03 20.98
C PHE A 106 -3.87 0.20 22.37
N LEU A 107 -3.49 1.42 22.72
CA LEU A 107 -2.84 1.73 24.00
C LEU A 107 -3.64 1.27 25.23
N PRO A 108 -4.98 1.36 25.29
CA PRO A 108 -5.76 0.83 26.40
C PRO A 108 -5.64 -0.69 26.59
N LYS A 109 -5.27 -1.44 25.56
CA LYS A 109 -5.06 -2.90 25.61
C LYS A 109 -3.67 -3.27 26.19
N HIS A 110 -2.80 -2.29 26.39
CA HIS A 110 -1.46 -2.42 26.94
C HIS A 110 -1.31 -1.55 28.20
N PRO A 111 -1.99 -1.86 29.31
CA PRO A 111 -2.14 -0.96 30.47
C PRO A 111 -0.83 -0.63 31.19
N THR A 112 0.21 -1.44 31.00
CA THR A 112 1.54 -1.21 31.60
C THR A 112 2.51 -0.49 30.68
N HIS A 113 2.08 -0.11 29.46
CA HIS A 113 2.97 0.53 28.50
C HIS A 113 3.38 1.94 28.96
N PRO A 114 4.69 2.32 28.83
CA PRO A 114 5.20 3.61 29.30
C PRO A 114 4.50 4.84 28.72
N PHE A 115 3.83 4.71 27.56
CA PHE A 115 3.08 5.81 26.96
C PHE A 115 1.91 6.33 27.81
N HIS A 116 1.40 5.53 28.77
CA HIS A 116 0.39 6.02 29.72
C HIS A 116 0.93 7.10 30.64
N ALA A 117 2.18 6.98 31.09
CA ALA A 117 2.83 7.96 31.95
C ALA A 117 3.49 9.13 31.19
N SER A 118 3.64 9.01 29.88
CA SER A 118 4.29 10.03 29.04
C SER A 118 3.37 11.21 28.77
N SER A 119 3.84 12.45 28.97
CA SER A 119 3.14 13.68 28.59
C SER A 119 3.32 14.08 27.13
N ALA A 120 4.13 13.32 26.35
CA ALA A 120 4.35 13.60 24.93
C ALA A 120 3.03 13.55 24.14
N PRO A 121 2.85 14.41 23.14
CA PRO A 121 1.68 14.40 22.26
C PRO A 121 1.53 13.04 21.56
N ILE A 122 0.28 12.65 21.29
CA ILE A 122 -0.04 11.36 20.65
C ILE A 122 0.70 11.17 19.30
N LYS A 123 0.87 12.25 18.52
CA LYS A 123 1.61 12.21 17.26
C LYS A 123 3.09 11.83 17.44
N GLU A 124 3.75 12.39 18.46
CA GLU A 124 5.16 12.08 18.75
C GLU A 124 5.31 10.63 19.20
N LYS A 125 4.41 10.15 20.08
CA LYS A 125 4.36 8.73 20.46
C LYS A 125 4.18 7.84 19.22
N ALA A 126 3.26 8.21 18.33
CA ALA A 126 2.98 7.46 17.10
C ALA A 126 4.19 7.40 16.15
N PHE A 127 4.96 8.47 16.01
CA PHE A 127 6.19 8.47 15.19
C PHE A 127 7.27 7.52 15.71
N SER A 128 7.30 7.22 16.98
CA SER A 128 8.26 6.28 17.58
C SER A 128 7.87 4.81 17.38
N LEU A 129 6.60 4.51 17.04
CA LEU A 129 6.08 3.14 16.98
C LEU A 129 6.86 2.25 16.02
N ARG A 130 7.29 2.74 14.85
CA ARG A 130 8.05 1.93 13.90
C ARG A 130 9.38 1.46 14.50
N THR A 131 10.10 2.35 15.15
CA THR A 131 11.34 2.01 15.84
C THR A 131 11.09 1.05 17.01
N LEU A 132 10.02 1.24 17.77
CA LEU A 132 9.62 0.36 18.86
C LEU A 132 9.24 -1.04 18.36
N ALA A 133 8.48 -1.13 17.26
CA ALA A 133 8.10 -2.42 16.66
C ALA A 133 9.31 -3.23 16.17
N GLN A 134 10.34 -2.55 15.65
CA GLN A 134 11.60 -3.18 15.26
C GLN A 134 12.42 -3.68 16.47
N LYS A 135 12.22 -3.08 17.64
CA LYS A 135 12.80 -3.52 18.90
C LYS A 135 11.96 -4.56 19.65
N GLY A 136 10.83 -4.96 19.09
CA GLY A 136 9.93 -5.98 19.66
C GLY A 136 8.98 -5.46 20.73
N ASP A 137 8.74 -4.14 20.82
CA ASP A 137 7.74 -3.58 21.74
C ASP A 137 6.35 -4.15 21.43
N PRO A 138 5.64 -4.75 22.43
CA PRO A 138 4.40 -5.46 22.18
C PRO A 138 3.28 -4.58 21.58
N LEU A 139 3.08 -3.36 22.08
CA LEU A 139 2.07 -2.43 21.58
C LEU A 139 2.35 -2.07 20.11
N ALA A 140 3.58 -1.71 19.82
CA ALA A 140 3.97 -1.32 18.47
C ALA A 140 3.89 -2.51 17.49
N VAL A 141 4.30 -3.70 17.91
CA VAL A 141 4.18 -4.95 17.14
C VAL A 141 2.72 -5.24 16.82
N ASP A 142 1.81 -5.13 17.79
CA ASP A 142 0.39 -5.37 17.60
C ASP A 142 -0.23 -4.37 16.60
N ILE A 143 0.13 -3.09 16.68
CA ILE A 143 -0.33 -2.06 15.74
C ILE A 143 0.13 -2.38 14.31
N PHE A 144 1.41 -2.69 14.09
CA PHE A 144 1.90 -2.99 12.73
C PHE A 144 1.40 -4.34 12.19
N ASN A 145 1.20 -5.33 13.03
CA ASN A 145 0.55 -6.58 12.65
C ASN A 145 -0.91 -6.34 12.24
N PHE A 146 -1.61 -5.48 12.97
CA PHE A 146 -2.97 -5.07 12.61
C PHE A 146 -3.00 -4.32 11.26
N GLN A 147 -2.09 -3.37 11.02
CA GLN A 147 -1.98 -2.67 9.74
C GLN A 147 -1.70 -3.63 8.59
N ALA A 148 -0.77 -4.57 8.78
CA ALA A 148 -0.47 -5.59 7.77
C ALA A 148 -1.69 -6.48 7.47
N ARG A 149 -2.46 -6.87 8.51
CA ARG A 149 -3.71 -7.62 8.34
C ARG A 149 -4.76 -6.80 7.60
N ALA A 150 -4.94 -5.53 7.95
CA ALA A 150 -5.88 -4.64 7.27
C ALA A 150 -5.54 -4.49 5.78
N LEU A 151 -4.25 -4.29 5.47
CA LEU A 151 -3.77 -4.22 4.10
C LEU A 151 -3.96 -5.53 3.33
N GLY A 152 -3.76 -6.69 3.99
CA GLY A 152 -3.98 -8.00 3.39
C GLY A 152 -5.46 -8.27 3.05
N LEU A 153 -6.39 -7.88 3.91
CA LEU A 153 -7.84 -7.96 3.63
C LEU A 153 -8.23 -7.05 2.46
N HIS A 154 -7.68 -5.84 2.42
CA HIS A 154 -7.90 -4.92 1.31
C HIS A 154 -7.30 -5.44 0.01
N LEU A 155 -6.09 -5.99 0.06
CA LEU A 155 -5.45 -6.67 -1.06
C LEU A 155 -6.34 -7.78 -1.63
N ALA A 156 -6.97 -8.60 -0.78
CA ALA A 156 -7.88 -9.63 -1.23
C ALA A 156 -9.07 -9.06 -2.02
N SER A 157 -9.68 -7.97 -1.53
CA SER A 157 -10.79 -7.29 -2.22
C SER A 157 -10.35 -6.78 -3.61
N LEU A 158 -9.18 -6.18 -3.70
CA LEU A 158 -8.64 -5.71 -4.98
C LEU A 158 -8.31 -6.87 -5.92
N LEU A 159 -7.69 -7.95 -5.44
CA LEU A 159 -7.35 -9.12 -6.26
C LEU A 159 -8.60 -9.82 -6.83
N VAL A 160 -9.69 -9.90 -6.06
CA VAL A 160 -10.96 -10.42 -6.57
C VAL A 160 -11.50 -9.57 -7.72
N ALA A 161 -11.24 -8.25 -7.71
CA ALA A 161 -11.71 -7.33 -8.75
C ALA A 161 -10.82 -7.30 -9.99
N VAL A 162 -9.48 -7.34 -9.83
CA VAL A 162 -8.54 -7.10 -10.95
C VAL A 162 -7.72 -8.33 -11.36
N ASP A 163 -7.74 -9.41 -10.59
CA ASP A 163 -7.06 -10.70 -10.86
C ASP A 163 -5.57 -10.56 -11.26
N ALA A 164 -4.81 -9.77 -10.51
CA ALA A 164 -3.39 -9.56 -10.77
C ALA A 164 -2.54 -10.78 -10.40
N GLU A 165 -1.53 -11.11 -11.23
CA GLU A 165 -0.57 -12.19 -10.95
C GLU A 165 0.50 -11.75 -9.94
N TYR A 166 1.03 -10.53 -10.10
CA TYR A 166 2.03 -9.96 -9.20
C TYR A 166 1.39 -8.91 -8.31
N VAL A 167 1.78 -8.93 -7.04
CA VAL A 167 1.50 -7.88 -6.08
C VAL A 167 2.83 -7.30 -5.62
N VAL A 168 2.98 -5.99 -5.73
CA VAL A 168 4.15 -5.26 -5.24
C VAL A 168 3.74 -4.44 -4.04
N ILE A 169 4.41 -4.64 -2.91
CA ILE A 169 4.21 -3.83 -1.71
C ILE A 169 5.41 -2.88 -1.56
N GLY A 170 5.12 -1.59 -1.51
CA GLY A 170 6.13 -0.54 -1.41
C GLY A 170 5.79 0.49 -0.32
N GLY A 171 6.22 1.73 -0.57
CA GLY A 171 5.92 2.88 0.29
C GLY A 171 6.78 3.01 1.54
N GLY A 172 6.76 4.20 2.12
CA GLY A 172 7.65 4.58 3.22
C GLY A 172 7.46 3.80 4.52
N LEU A 173 6.36 3.04 4.66
CA LEU A 173 6.13 2.22 5.84
C LEU A 173 7.08 1.03 5.91
N ILE A 174 7.45 0.45 4.76
CA ILE A 174 8.38 -0.68 4.65
C ILE A 174 9.67 -0.33 3.91
N ASP A 175 10.02 0.94 3.85
CA ASP A 175 11.24 1.43 3.23
C ASP A 175 12.48 0.71 3.80
N PRO A 176 13.35 0.12 2.95
CA PRO A 176 14.57 -0.56 3.38
C PRO A 176 15.53 0.32 4.18
N GLU A 177 15.57 1.63 3.92
CA GLU A 177 16.44 2.56 4.65
C GLU A 177 15.92 2.86 6.06
N ALA A 178 14.62 2.67 6.29
CA ALA A 178 13.96 3.01 7.56
C ALA A 178 13.49 1.80 8.36
N THR A 179 13.65 0.57 7.83
CA THR A 179 13.16 -0.67 8.46
C THR A 179 14.15 -1.82 8.35
N THR A 180 14.14 -2.71 9.37
CA THR A 180 14.94 -3.93 9.35
C THR A 180 14.37 -4.99 8.40
N PRO A 181 15.19 -5.92 7.88
CA PRO A 181 14.69 -7.03 7.07
C PRO A 181 13.61 -7.85 7.77
N GLU A 182 13.77 -8.14 9.07
CA GLU A 182 12.84 -8.93 9.88
C GLU A 182 11.47 -8.26 10.01
N PHE A 183 11.47 -6.93 10.17
CA PHE A 183 10.23 -6.14 10.19
C PHE A 183 9.49 -6.25 8.85
N ARG A 184 10.20 -6.06 7.73
CA ARG A 184 9.61 -6.15 6.39
C ARG A 184 9.08 -7.54 6.07
N GLU A 185 9.87 -8.57 6.36
CA GLU A 185 9.48 -9.97 6.12
C GLU A 185 8.21 -10.32 6.90
N ARG A 186 8.16 -9.97 8.20
CA ARG A 186 6.96 -10.16 9.03
C ARG A 186 5.75 -9.43 8.43
N TYR A 187 5.93 -8.17 8.03
CA TYR A 187 4.85 -7.34 7.49
C TYR A 187 4.30 -7.94 6.19
N LEU A 188 5.15 -8.28 5.24
CA LEU A 188 4.77 -8.89 3.96
C LEU A 188 4.12 -10.27 4.15
N ARG A 189 4.64 -11.07 5.07
CA ARG A 189 4.07 -12.39 5.40
C ARG A 189 2.64 -12.24 5.93
N ILE A 190 2.40 -11.32 6.87
CA ILE A 190 1.06 -11.10 7.42
C ILE A 190 0.08 -10.59 6.35
N ILE A 191 0.50 -9.68 5.47
CA ILE A 191 -0.31 -9.24 4.32
C ILE A 191 -0.75 -10.45 3.50
N ARG A 192 0.20 -11.27 3.08
CA ARG A 192 -0.06 -12.45 2.25
C ARG A 192 -0.99 -13.45 2.96
N GLU A 193 -0.68 -13.82 4.20
CA GLU A 193 -1.46 -14.76 5.00
C GLU A 193 -2.90 -14.26 5.23
N SER A 194 -3.10 -12.96 5.41
CA SER A 194 -4.42 -12.36 5.60
C SER A 194 -5.25 -12.31 4.31
N ALA A 195 -4.62 -12.20 3.15
CA ALA A 195 -5.30 -12.18 1.86
C ALA A 195 -5.74 -13.58 1.40
N LEU A 196 -4.86 -14.58 1.55
CA LEU A 196 -5.03 -15.92 0.97
C LEU A 196 -6.39 -16.59 1.24
N PRO A 197 -7.00 -16.53 2.45
CA PRO A 197 -8.28 -17.19 2.73
C PRO A 197 -9.44 -16.70 1.86
N TYR A 198 -9.35 -15.47 1.35
CA TYR A 198 -10.43 -14.80 0.61
C TYR A 198 -10.26 -14.86 -0.92
N LEU A 199 -9.20 -15.48 -1.41
CA LEU A 199 -8.91 -15.62 -2.83
C LEU A 199 -9.43 -16.95 -3.38
N TRP A 200 -9.76 -16.96 -4.67
CA TRP A 200 -10.09 -18.18 -5.39
C TRP A 200 -8.86 -19.12 -5.48
N PRO A 201 -9.04 -20.46 -5.56
CA PRO A 201 -7.91 -21.42 -5.64
C PRO A 201 -6.91 -21.07 -6.75
N GLN A 202 -7.40 -20.63 -7.92
CA GLN A 202 -6.55 -20.27 -9.07
C GLN A 202 -5.68 -19.04 -8.78
N GLN A 203 -6.25 -18.03 -8.09
CA GLN A 203 -5.53 -16.84 -7.66
C GLN A 203 -4.47 -17.20 -6.61
N ARG A 204 -4.82 -18.02 -5.61
CA ARG A 204 -3.86 -18.47 -4.57
C ARG A 204 -2.65 -19.17 -5.17
N ALA A 205 -2.87 -20.02 -6.19
CA ALA A 205 -1.81 -20.78 -6.83
C ALA A 205 -0.80 -19.94 -7.62
N LYS A 206 -1.23 -18.77 -8.11
CA LYS A 206 -0.42 -17.89 -8.96
C LYS A 206 0.15 -16.66 -8.24
N LEU A 207 -0.46 -16.25 -7.12
CA LEU A 207 -0.16 -15.01 -6.42
C LEU A 207 1.31 -14.93 -5.99
N LYS A 208 1.99 -13.90 -6.45
CA LYS A 208 3.35 -13.53 -6.05
C LYS A 208 3.32 -12.17 -5.36
N VAL A 209 3.61 -12.13 -4.07
CA VAL A 209 3.71 -10.90 -3.28
C VAL A 209 5.19 -10.57 -3.09
N LEU A 210 5.62 -9.43 -3.61
CA LEU A 210 7.01 -9.00 -3.68
C LEU A 210 7.17 -7.61 -3.05
N PRO A 211 8.32 -7.30 -2.44
CA PRO A 211 8.64 -5.93 -2.07
C PRO A 211 8.93 -5.07 -3.31
N ALA A 212 8.61 -3.77 -3.24
CA ALA A 212 9.09 -2.77 -4.19
C ALA A 212 10.61 -2.66 -4.15
N SER A 213 11.22 -2.32 -5.27
CA SER A 213 12.68 -2.32 -5.40
C SER A 213 13.28 -1.06 -6.02
N LEU A 214 12.46 -0.17 -6.59
CA LEU A 214 12.94 1.04 -7.26
C LEU A 214 12.97 2.29 -6.35
N GLY A 215 12.32 2.21 -5.18
CA GLY A 215 12.28 3.33 -4.24
C GLY A 215 11.72 4.61 -4.89
N GLU A 216 12.39 5.74 -4.65
CA GLU A 216 12.01 7.06 -5.19
C GLU A 216 12.09 7.16 -6.72
N LEU A 217 12.83 6.26 -7.38
CA LEU A 217 12.94 6.25 -8.85
C LEU A 217 11.72 5.65 -9.54
N SER A 218 10.84 4.96 -8.82
CA SER A 218 9.69 4.25 -9.39
C SER A 218 8.78 5.16 -10.23
N GLN A 219 8.49 6.35 -9.73
CA GLN A 219 7.62 7.33 -10.39
C GLN A 219 8.25 7.89 -11.67
N ALA A 220 9.54 8.26 -11.61
CA ALA A 220 10.26 8.80 -12.78
C ALA A 220 10.41 7.75 -13.89
N ILE A 221 10.74 6.51 -13.53
CA ILE A 221 10.84 5.38 -14.45
C ILE A 221 9.46 5.10 -15.08
N GLY A 222 8.41 5.04 -14.26
CA GLY A 222 7.06 4.79 -14.73
C GLY A 222 6.55 5.87 -15.68
N ALA A 223 6.77 7.15 -15.37
CA ALA A 223 6.41 8.26 -16.24
C ALA A 223 7.12 8.16 -17.61
N ALA A 224 8.41 7.83 -17.63
CA ALA A 224 9.16 7.63 -18.86
C ALA A 224 8.62 6.45 -19.69
N LEU A 225 8.25 5.34 -19.03
CA LEU A 225 7.66 4.16 -19.69
C LEU A 225 6.29 4.48 -20.29
N VAL A 226 5.39 5.16 -19.57
CA VAL A 226 4.08 5.55 -20.07
C VAL A 226 4.21 6.48 -21.28
N ALA A 227 5.13 7.46 -21.22
CA ALA A 227 5.41 8.34 -22.35
C ALA A 227 5.90 7.55 -23.59
N LEU A 228 6.80 6.58 -23.38
CA LEU A 228 7.31 5.71 -24.44
C LEU A 228 6.22 4.84 -25.05
N TYR A 229 5.37 4.21 -24.24
CA TYR A 229 4.27 3.37 -24.73
C TYR A 229 3.24 4.18 -25.49
N THR A 230 2.90 5.38 -25.01
CA THR A 230 1.97 6.30 -25.70
C THR A 230 2.53 6.77 -27.04
N ALA A 231 3.84 7.09 -27.10
CA ALA A 231 4.48 7.49 -28.34
C ALA A 231 4.49 6.36 -29.38
N ARG A 232 4.75 5.12 -28.97
CA ARG A 232 4.71 3.93 -29.85
C ARG A 232 3.32 3.60 -30.36
N ALA A 233 2.27 3.82 -29.57
CA ALA A 233 0.89 3.56 -29.96
C ALA A 233 0.35 4.59 -30.96
N ARG A 234 0.98 5.77 -31.09
CA ARG A 234 0.59 6.87 -31.99
C ARG A 234 1.40 6.94 -33.29
N GLY A 235 2.46 6.19 -33.42
CA GLY A 235 3.32 6.12 -34.61
C GLY A 235 3.09 4.86 -35.41
#